data_3230de669984fb9be931a5bb09557e10
#
_entry.id   3230de669984fb9be931a5bb09557e10
#
_cell.length_a   1.000
_cell.length_b   1.000
_cell.length_c   1.000
_cell.angle_alpha   90.00
_cell.angle_beta   90.00
_cell.angle_gamma   90.00
#
_symmetry.space_group_name_H-M   'P 1'
#
loop_
_entity.id
_entity.type
_entity.pdbx_description
1 polymer ?
#
loop_
_entity_poly.entity_id
_entity_poly.type
_entity_poly.pdbx_seq_one_letter_code
_entity_poly.pdbx_strand_id
1 'polypeptide(L)'
;MEIQDPIIVMHTSLGNIRIKLYNDTPLHRDNFIKLAKEGTYNGLLFHRVIKEFMIQGGDVTSKDAPINKQLGAGDLGYTVPAEFIYPRYFHKKGALSAARTGDEVNPEKASSASQFFIVTGKVYTDAELNQMEKQKEARLKQTIFNRLQTENKSQIMNLYRNGEKDELTILKDTLIGKAEMETERRKDEVKFTPEQREIYKSKGGVPFLDNEYTVYGEVIEGLDIVEKIENVKTNSSDRPLENIVITSVEIG
;
A
#
# COMPACT_ATOMS: atom_id res chain seq x y z
N MET A 1 18.91 23.24 10.69
CA MET A 1 17.54 23.11 11.25
C MET A 1 16.87 21.98 10.49
N GLU A 2 16.45 20.92 11.17
CA GLU A 2 15.59 19.90 10.53
C GLU A 2 14.27 20.59 10.15
N ILE A 3 13.89 20.44 8.89
CA ILE A 3 12.59 20.95 8.42
C ILE A 3 11.53 20.04 9.03
N GLN A 4 10.69 20.61 9.89
CA GLN A 4 9.63 19.87 10.57
C GLN A 4 8.63 19.31 9.53
N ASP A 5 8.19 18.08 9.73
CA ASP A 5 7.17 17.45 8.89
C ASP A 5 5.87 18.27 8.93
N PRO A 6 5.25 18.59 7.78
CA PRO A 6 4.00 19.33 7.76
C PRO A 6 2.86 18.54 8.43
N ILE A 7 2.00 19.27 9.14
CA ILE A 7 0.79 18.70 9.74
C ILE A 7 -0.41 19.21 8.94
N ILE A 8 -1.37 18.35 8.70
CA ILE A 8 -2.68 18.70 8.15
C ILE A 8 -3.79 18.33 9.12
N VAL A 9 -4.90 19.04 9.04
CA VAL A 9 -6.15 18.71 9.75
C VAL A 9 -7.21 18.38 8.71
N MET A 10 -7.62 17.13 8.70
CA MET A 10 -8.75 16.67 7.87
C MET A 10 -10.02 16.71 8.71
N HIS A 11 -10.93 17.61 8.36
CA HIS A 11 -12.24 17.71 8.97
C HIS A 11 -13.19 16.74 8.29
N THR A 12 -13.90 15.95 9.07
CA THR A 12 -14.88 14.98 8.55
C THR A 12 -16.23 15.18 9.25
N SER A 13 -17.27 14.60 8.67
CA SER A 13 -18.61 14.58 9.28
C SER A 13 -18.67 13.85 10.64
N LEU A 14 -17.62 13.08 11.00
CA LEU A 14 -17.53 12.34 12.26
C LEU A 14 -16.48 12.90 13.23
N GLY A 15 -15.72 13.90 12.83
CA GLY A 15 -14.69 14.55 13.66
C GLY A 15 -13.42 14.83 12.87
N ASN A 16 -12.40 15.33 13.56
CA ASN A 16 -11.17 15.79 12.96
C ASN A 16 -10.07 14.71 13.08
N ILE A 17 -9.24 14.61 12.04
CA ILE A 17 -8.08 13.72 11.98
C ILE A 17 -6.86 14.59 11.70
N ARG A 18 -5.87 14.60 12.61
CA ARG A 18 -4.59 15.27 12.39
C ARG A 18 -3.57 14.30 11.87
N ILE A 19 -2.93 14.67 10.78
CA ILE A 19 -2.01 13.81 10.05
C ILE A 19 -0.69 14.55 9.85
N LYS A 20 0.39 13.89 10.17
CA LYS A 20 1.74 14.33 9.86
C LYS A 20 2.12 13.74 8.48
N LEU A 21 2.56 14.58 7.55
CA LEU A 21 3.08 14.17 6.25
C LEU A 21 4.60 14.07 6.29
N TYR A 22 5.19 13.05 5.68
CA TYR A 22 6.61 12.79 5.76
C TYR A 22 7.42 13.60 4.75
N ASN A 23 8.49 14.24 5.19
CA ASN A 23 9.41 14.96 4.32
C ASN A 23 10.20 14.05 3.37
N ASP A 24 10.39 12.79 3.74
CA ASP A 24 11.11 11.80 2.93
C ASP A 24 10.32 11.28 1.72
N THR A 25 9.02 11.64 1.63
CA THR A 25 8.16 11.34 0.46
C THR A 25 7.64 12.64 -0.17
N PRO A 26 8.56 13.49 -0.69
CA PRO A 26 8.24 14.85 -1.11
C PRO A 26 7.21 14.92 -2.24
N LEU A 27 7.20 13.97 -3.17
CA LEU A 27 6.24 13.99 -4.29
C LEU A 27 4.81 13.80 -3.79
N HIS A 28 4.57 12.84 -2.91
CA HIS A 28 3.25 12.59 -2.32
C HIS A 28 2.86 13.71 -1.36
N ARG A 29 3.79 14.12 -0.48
CA ARG A 29 3.57 15.22 0.46
C ARG A 29 3.14 16.50 -0.26
N ASP A 30 3.92 16.94 -1.24
CA ASP A 30 3.70 18.22 -1.92
C ASP A 30 2.44 18.17 -2.80
N ASN A 31 2.19 17.03 -3.44
CA ASN A 31 0.96 16.80 -4.19
C ASN A 31 -0.28 16.86 -3.27
N PHE A 32 -0.25 16.18 -2.10
CA PHE A 32 -1.36 16.21 -1.15
C PHE A 32 -1.61 17.63 -0.64
N ILE A 33 -0.57 18.36 -0.26
CA ILE A 33 -0.64 19.76 0.20
C ILE A 33 -1.23 20.66 -0.90
N LYS A 34 -0.79 20.50 -2.14
CA LYS A 34 -1.34 21.24 -3.28
C LYS A 34 -2.85 21.01 -3.42
N LEU A 35 -3.29 19.76 -3.45
CA LEU A 35 -4.70 19.40 -3.60
C LEU A 35 -5.54 19.87 -2.40
N ALA A 36 -4.99 19.84 -1.20
CA ALA A 36 -5.64 20.37 -0.01
C ALA A 36 -5.86 21.88 -0.12
N LYS A 37 -4.82 22.65 -0.53
CA LYS A 37 -4.91 24.10 -0.74
C LYS A 37 -5.88 24.50 -1.84
N GLU A 38 -6.00 23.68 -2.88
CA GLU A 38 -6.95 23.87 -3.97
C GLU A 38 -8.39 23.50 -3.59
N GLY A 39 -8.59 22.93 -2.37
CA GLY A 39 -9.89 22.46 -1.89
C GLY A 39 -10.41 21.22 -2.60
N THR A 40 -9.53 20.48 -3.29
CA THR A 40 -9.91 19.28 -4.06
C THR A 40 -10.60 18.23 -3.19
N TYR A 41 -10.20 18.10 -1.94
CA TYR A 41 -10.78 17.13 -1.01
C TYR A 41 -12.12 17.55 -0.41
N ASN A 42 -12.52 18.81 -0.54
CA ASN A 42 -13.71 19.35 0.10
C ASN A 42 -15.00 18.77 -0.51
N GLY A 43 -15.76 18.10 0.32
CA GLY A 43 -17.02 17.42 -0.07
C GLY A 43 -16.83 16.01 -0.60
N LEU A 44 -15.58 15.49 -0.70
CA LEU A 44 -15.33 14.11 -1.08
C LEU A 44 -15.71 13.14 0.05
N LEU A 45 -15.95 11.89 -0.32
CA LEU A 45 -16.37 10.84 0.60
C LEU A 45 -15.24 9.90 0.95
N PHE A 46 -15.28 9.33 2.16
CA PHE A 46 -14.69 8.02 2.39
C PHE A 46 -15.60 7.00 1.70
N HIS A 47 -15.25 6.65 0.47
CA HIS A 47 -16.11 5.88 -0.44
C HIS A 47 -15.93 4.37 -0.31
N ARG A 48 -14.88 3.91 0.38
CA ARG A 48 -14.62 2.49 0.63
C ARG A 48 -14.06 2.31 2.03
N VAL A 49 -14.73 1.46 2.81
CA VAL A 49 -14.39 1.17 4.20
C VAL A 49 -14.41 -0.33 4.41
N ILE A 50 -13.27 -0.89 4.81
CA ILE A 50 -13.15 -2.31 5.13
C ILE A 50 -12.58 -2.44 6.54
N LYS A 51 -13.35 -3.06 7.42
CA LYS A 51 -12.95 -3.29 8.81
C LYS A 51 -11.68 -4.12 8.89
N GLU A 52 -10.79 -3.78 9.84
CA GLU A 52 -9.48 -4.41 10.05
C GLU A 52 -8.56 -4.34 8.81
N PHE A 53 -8.81 -3.35 7.94
CA PHE A 53 -8.00 -3.13 6.75
C PHE A 53 -7.72 -1.63 6.56
N MET A 54 -8.68 -0.85 6.04
CA MET A 54 -8.45 0.58 5.75
C MET A 54 -9.75 1.36 5.54
N ILE A 55 -9.65 2.68 5.61
CA ILE A 55 -10.66 3.62 5.13
C ILE A 55 -10.06 4.40 3.96
N GLN A 56 -10.76 4.46 2.82
CA GLN A 56 -10.27 5.04 1.57
C GLN A 56 -11.14 6.22 1.13
N GLY A 57 -10.49 7.31 0.74
CA GLY A 57 -11.09 8.52 0.22
C GLY A 57 -10.33 9.08 -0.98
N GLY A 58 -10.71 10.30 -1.41
CA GLY A 58 -9.99 11.02 -2.46
C GLY A 58 -10.45 10.74 -3.90
N ASP A 59 -11.51 9.95 -4.10
CA ASP A 59 -12.16 9.84 -5.41
C ASP A 59 -12.88 11.16 -5.73
N VAL A 60 -12.37 11.91 -6.72
CA VAL A 60 -12.89 13.22 -7.10
C VAL A 60 -14.33 13.18 -7.65
N THR A 61 -14.79 12.00 -8.05
CA THR A 61 -16.18 11.80 -8.51
C THR A 61 -17.15 11.47 -7.37
N SER A 62 -16.65 11.37 -6.14
CA SER A 62 -17.45 11.03 -4.96
C SER A 62 -18.23 12.21 -4.39
N LYS A 63 -17.90 13.46 -4.77
CA LYS A 63 -18.60 14.65 -4.31
C LYS A 63 -20.08 14.58 -4.70
N ASP A 64 -20.95 14.74 -3.72
CA ASP A 64 -22.42 14.68 -3.88
C ASP A 64 -22.93 13.42 -4.59
N ALA A 65 -22.14 12.34 -4.57
CA ALA A 65 -22.47 11.12 -5.29
C ALA A 65 -23.67 10.40 -4.68
N PRO A 66 -24.71 10.07 -5.49
CA PRO A 66 -25.84 9.30 -5.00
C PRO A 66 -25.38 7.92 -4.50
N ILE A 67 -26.10 7.35 -3.54
CA ILE A 67 -25.70 6.14 -2.82
C ILE A 67 -25.48 4.91 -3.72
N ASN A 68 -26.15 4.86 -4.87
CA ASN A 68 -26.04 3.78 -5.84
C ASN A 68 -24.93 3.98 -6.88
N LYS A 69 -24.23 5.14 -6.88
CA LYS A 69 -23.10 5.37 -7.79
C LYS A 69 -21.89 4.53 -7.37
N GLN A 70 -21.33 3.78 -8.31
CA GLN A 70 -20.05 3.10 -8.10
C GLN A 70 -18.92 4.14 -8.04
N LEU A 71 -18.05 4.02 -7.04
CA LEU A 71 -16.95 4.92 -6.77
C LEU A 71 -15.62 4.15 -6.76
N GLY A 72 -14.51 4.88 -6.71
CA GLY A 72 -13.15 4.33 -6.65
C GLY A 72 -12.38 4.41 -7.96
N ALA A 73 -13.03 4.81 -9.07
CA ALA A 73 -12.39 4.98 -10.38
C ALA A 73 -12.09 6.44 -10.75
N GLY A 74 -12.50 7.40 -9.92
CA GLY A 74 -12.27 8.83 -10.19
C GLY A 74 -10.80 9.21 -10.00
N ASP A 75 -10.25 9.94 -10.96
CA ASP A 75 -8.84 10.37 -10.98
C ASP A 75 -8.72 11.79 -11.54
N LEU A 76 -7.55 12.42 -11.31
CA LEU A 76 -7.20 13.76 -11.82
C LEU A 76 -6.44 13.72 -13.15
N GLY A 77 -6.25 12.54 -13.75
CA GLY A 77 -5.59 12.37 -15.03
C GLY A 77 -4.06 12.37 -14.98
N TYR A 78 -3.47 12.25 -13.80
CA TYR A 78 -2.03 12.05 -13.62
C TYR A 78 -1.75 11.09 -12.43
N THR A 79 -0.55 10.56 -12.39
CA THR A 79 -0.09 9.67 -11.29
C THR A 79 1.13 10.27 -10.61
N VAL A 80 1.38 9.83 -9.37
CA VAL A 80 2.58 10.20 -8.60
C VAL A 80 3.52 8.99 -8.57
N PRO A 81 4.79 9.13 -8.99
CA PRO A 81 5.76 8.04 -8.91
C PRO A 81 5.88 7.48 -7.49
N ALA A 82 6.05 6.17 -7.37
CA ALA A 82 6.18 5.52 -6.07
C ALA A 82 7.39 6.03 -5.27
N GLU A 83 7.20 6.23 -3.96
CA GLU A 83 8.24 6.63 -3.00
C GLU A 83 8.26 5.65 -1.83
N PHE A 84 8.81 4.44 -2.06
CA PHE A 84 8.91 3.41 -1.03
C PHE A 84 10.11 3.66 -0.13
N ILE A 85 9.87 4.06 1.13
CA ILE A 85 10.91 4.28 2.17
C ILE A 85 10.86 3.14 3.20
N TYR A 86 10.72 1.93 2.70
CA TYR A 86 10.69 0.72 3.51
C TYR A 86 12.12 0.31 3.94
N PRO A 87 12.36 -0.18 5.16
CA PRO A 87 11.37 -0.53 6.20
C PRO A 87 10.99 0.61 7.16
N ARG A 88 11.47 1.84 6.94
CA ARG A 88 11.23 2.98 7.85
C ARG A 88 9.74 3.36 7.92
N TYR A 89 9.09 3.43 6.76
CA TYR A 89 7.66 3.68 6.65
C TYR A 89 6.94 2.43 6.17
N PHE A 90 5.96 1.99 6.94
CA PHE A 90 5.23 0.75 6.73
C PHE A 90 3.77 0.90 7.15
N HIS A 91 2.93 -0.04 6.76
CA HIS A 91 1.48 0.05 6.92
C HIS A 91 1.01 -0.31 8.33
N LYS A 92 1.57 0.37 9.34
CA LYS A 92 1.06 0.34 10.72
C LYS A 92 -0.32 0.99 10.80
N LYS A 93 -1.11 0.67 11.84
CA LYS A 93 -2.37 1.36 12.13
C LYS A 93 -2.16 2.87 12.20
N GLY A 94 -3.00 3.63 11.50
CA GLY A 94 -2.90 5.08 11.35
C GLY A 94 -1.97 5.57 10.23
N ALA A 95 -1.28 4.68 9.50
CA ALA A 95 -0.49 5.10 8.34
C ALA A 95 -1.38 5.68 7.23
N LEU A 96 -0.96 6.82 6.66
CA LEU A 96 -1.56 7.41 5.47
C LEU A 96 -0.79 6.91 4.24
N SER A 97 -1.50 6.29 3.31
CA SER A 97 -0.93 5.68 2.12
C SER A 97 -1.69 6.07 0.86
N ALA A 98 -0.99 6.10 -0.26
CA ALA A 98 -1.60 6.40 -1.56
C ALA A 98 -2.23 5.15 -2.17
N ALA A 99 -3.46 5.28 -2.69
CA ALA A 99 -4.08 4.23 -3.49
C ALA A 99 -3.45 4.16 -4.88
N ARG A 100 -3.58 3.02 -5.56
CA ARG A 100 -3.12 2.81 -6.93
C ARG A 100 -3.88 1.70 -7.64
N THR A 101 -3.77 1.65 -8.95
CA THR A 101 -4.24 0.53 -9.76
C THR A 101 -3.32 -0.70 -9.63
N GLY A 102 -3.83 -1.87 -9.98
CA GLY A 102 -3.09 -3.14 -9.87
C GLY A 102 -1.87 -3.24 -10.80
N ASP A 103 -0.93 -4.12 -10.44
CA ASP A 103 0.37 -4.28 -11.13
C ASP A 103 0.23 -4.65 -12.62
N GLU A 104 -0.89 -5.29 -13.01
CA GLU A 104 -1.15 -5.69 -14.42
C GLU A 104 -1.23 -4.49 -15.36
N VAL A 105 -1.75 -3.35 -14.88
CA VAL A 105 -1.89 -2.10 -15.65
C VAL A 105 -0.95 -1.00 -15.17
N ASN A 106 -0.27 -1.22 -14.06
CA ASN A 106 0.61 -0.26 -13.40
C ASN A 106 1.83 -0.96 -12.78
N PRO A 107 2.72 -1.54 -13.59
CA PRO A 107 3.89 -2.27 -13.09
C PRO A 107 4.89 -1.39 -12.34
N GLU A 108 4.89 -0.08 -12.56
CA GLU A 108 5.73 0.90 -11.87
C GLU A 108 5.17 1.29 -10.49
N LYS A 109 3.97 0.79 -10.14
CA LYS A 109 3.30 1.05 -8.86
C LYS A 109 3.09 2.53 -8.57
N ALA A 110 2.93 3.35 -9.61
CA ALA A 110 2.63 4.77 -9.46
C ALA A 110 1.28 4.97 -8.76
N SER A 111 1.21 5.96 -7.90
CA SER A 111 0.03 6.23 -7.08
C SER A 111 -1.00 7.06 -7.82
N SER A 112 -2.28 6.92 -7.48
CA SER A 112 -3.33 7.87 -7.83
C SER A 112 -2.97 9.26 -7.34
N ALA A 113 -3.32 10.28 -8.12
CA ALA A 113 -3.05 11.67 -7.76
C ALA A 113 -3.80 12.12 -6.50
N SER A 114 -5.02 11.63 -6.27
CA SER A 114 -5.89 12.11 -5.19
C SER A 114 -6.36 11.03 -4.22
N GLN A 115 -6.43 9.75 -4.64
CA GLN A 115 -6.96 8.71 -3.78
C GLN A 115 -5.92 8.24 -2.76
N PHE A 116 -6.34 8.19 -1.51
CA PHE A 116 -5.55 7.78 -0.37
C PHE A 116 -6.34 6.82 0.52
N PHE A 117 -5.65 6.12 1.39
CA PHE A 117 -6.28 5.36 2.46
C PHE A 117 -5.53 5.54 3.79
N ILE A 118 -6.28 5.42 4.88
CA ILE A 118 -5.72 5.36 6.23
C ILE A 118 -5.87 3.93 6.73
N VAL A 119 -4.75 3.35 7.16
CA VAL A 119 -4.69 1.97 7.64
C VAL A 119 -5.41 1.85 8.98
N THR A 120 -6.32 0.90 9.08
CA THR A 120 -6.92 0.49 10.36
C THR A 120 -6.28 -0.83 10.81
N GLY A 121 -6.29 -1.85 9.97
CA GLY A 121 -5.61 -3.12 10.17
C GLY A 121 -6.02 -3.88 11.42
N LYS A 122 -5.37 -5.02 11.65
CA LYS A 122 -5.53 -5.83 12.86
C LYS A 122 -4.18 -6.05 13.55
N VAL A 123 -4.20 -6.53 14.79
CA VAL A 123 -3.00 -7.02 15.47
C VAL A 123 -2.67 -8.44 15.01
N TYR A 124 -1.39 -8.79 15.03
CA TYR A 124 -0.87 -10.08 14.56
C TYR A 124 -0.14 -10.81 15.68
N THR A 125 -0.20 -12.12 15.63
CA THR A 125 0.64 -13.00 16.44
C THR A 125 2.00 -13.22 15.78
N ASP A 126 3.00 -13.64 16.54
CA ASP A 126 4.30 -14.04 15.98
C ASP A 126 4.16 -15.17 14.96
N ALA A 127 3.23 -16.10 15.15
CA ALA A 127 2.97 -17.18 14.21
C ALA A 127 2.46 -16.66 12.85
N GLU A 128 1.54 -15.68 12.85
CA GLU A 128 1.03 -15.06 11.65
C GLU A 128 2.13 -14.27 10.92
N LEU A 129 2.94 -13.49 11.65
CA LEU A 129 4.05 -12.74 11.05
C LEU A 129 5.11 -13.68 10.47
N ASN A 130 5.46 -14.78 11.16
CA ASN A 130 6.37 -15.80 10.65
C ASN A 130 5.82 -16.46 9.36
N GLN A 131 4.52 -16.71 9.31
CA GLN A 131 3.88 -17.25 8.10
C GLN A 131 3.96 -16.26 6.93
N MET A 132 3.78 -14.96 7.18
CA MET A 132 3.94 -13.93 6.16
C MET A 132 5.38 -13.83 5.66
N GLU A 133 6.38 -13.91 6.54
CA GLU A 133 7.80 -13.95 6.14
C GLU A 133 8.10 -15.13 5.22
N LYS A 134 7.60 -16.34 5.56
CA LYS A 134 7.72 -17.52 4.69
C LYS A 134 7.08 -17.31 3.32
N GLN A 135 5.92 -16.66 3.26
CA GLN A 135 5.26 -16.35 1.99
C GLN A 135 6.05 -15.33 1.16
N LYS A 136 6.60 -14.28 1.80
CA LYS A 136 7.47 -13.30 1.15
C LYS A 136 8.75 -13.97 0.62
N GLU A 137 9.35 -14.86 1.39
CA GLU A 137 10.53 -15.64 0.97
C GLU A 137 10.23 -16.52 -0.25
N ALA A 138 9.10 -17.23 -0.23
CA ALA A 138 8.67 -18.05 -1.37
C ALA A 138 8.42 -17.18 -2.63
N ARG A 139 7.84 -15.99 -2.50
CA ARG A 139 7.68 -15.04 -3.61
C ARG A 139 9.03 -14.54 -4.12
N LEU A 140 9.96 -14.21 -3.24
CA LEU A 140 11.32 -13.81 -3.61
C LEU A 140 11.99 -14.91 -4.43
N LYS A 141 11.95 -16.15 -3.95
CA LYS A 141 12.49 -17.33 -4.67
C LYS A 141 11.86 -17.46 -6.06
N GLN A 142 10.55 -17.34 -6.17
CA GLN A 142 9.85 -17.43 -7.46
C GLN A 142 10.26 -16.30 -8.41
N THR A 143 10.38 -15.07 -7.91
CA THR A 143 10.82 -13.92 -8.70
C THR A 143 12.25 -14.11 -9.23
N ILE A 144 13.16 -14.56 -8.38
CA ILE A 144 14.54 -14.87 -8.78
C ILE A 144 14.55 -15.97 -9.83
N PHE A 145 13.79 -17.05 -9.63
CA PHE A 145 13.71 -18.16 -10.58
C PHE A 145 13.17 -17.73 -11.94
N ASN A 146 12.10 -16.93 -11.97
CA ASN A 146 11.53 -16.39 -13.22
C ASN A 146 12.55 -15.50 -13.97
N ARG A 147 13.30 -14.66 -13.26
CA ARG A 147 14.39 -13.87 -13.83
C ARG A 147 15.47 -14.76 -14.45
N LEU A 148 15.94 -15.75 -13.70
CA LEU A 148 16.97 -16.70 -14.19
C LEU A 148 16.48 -17.49 -15.41
N GLN A 149 15.20 -17.88 -15.45
CA GLN A 149 14.62 -18.52 -16.63
C GLN A 149 14.61 -17.58 -17.83
N THR A 150 14.27 -16.32 -17.63
CA THR A 150 14.24 -15.30 -18.69
C THR A 150 15.63 -15.06 -19.24
N GLU A 151 16.63 -14.92 -18.38
CA GLU A 151 18.05 -14.75 -18.74
C GLU A 151 18.59 -15.95 -19.55
N ASN A 152 18.11 -17.17 -19.27
CA ASN A 152 18.52 -18.40 -19.93
C ASN A 152 17.54 -18.89 -21.01
N LYS A 153 16.58 -18.06 -21.43
CA LYS A 153 15.50 -18.42 -22.36
C LYS A 153 16.02 -19.03 -23.66
N SER A 154 17.06 -18.45 -24.26
CA SER A 154 17.63 -18.92 -25.52
C SER A 154 18.23 -20.32 -25.37
N GLN A 155 18.94 -20.60 -24.28
CA GLN A 155 19.51 -21.92 -24.00
C GLN A 155 18.42 -22.97 -23.77
N ILE A 156 17.41 -22.62 -22.95
CA ILE A 156 16.25 -23.48 -22.70
C ILE A 156 15.55 -23.85 -24.01
N MET A 157 15.31 -22.87 -24.90
CA MET A 157 14.65 -23.09 -26.18
C MET A 157 15.47 -23.96 -27.14
N ASN A 158 16.81 -23.79 -27.15
CA ASN A 158 17.69 -24.62 -27.99
C ASN A 158 17.68 -26.07 -27.54
N LEU A 159 17.87 -26.34 -26.24
CA LEU A 159 17.80 -27.70 -25.69
C LEU A 159 16.45 -28.37 -25.97
N TYR A 160 15.37 -27.63 -25.81
CA TYR A 160 14.03 -28.12 -26.11
C TYR A 160 13.86 -28.51 -27.60
N ARG A 161 14.33 -27.64 -28.53
CA ARG A 161 14.25 -27.87 -29.99
C ARG A 161 15.08 -29.08 -30.44
N ASN A 162 16.24 -29.26 -29.79
CA ASN A 162 17.16 -30.39 -30.12
C ASN A 162 16.71 -31.69 -29.45
N GLY A 163 15.69 -31.69 -28.59
CA GLY A 163 15.25 -32.89 -27.87
C GLY A 163 16.20 -33.31 -26.72
N GLU A 164 17.09 -32.44 -26.29
CA GLU A 164 18.11 -32.67 -25.25
C GLU A 164 17.47 -32.60 -23.84
N LYS A 165 16.71 -33.65 -23.49
CA LYS A 165 15.89 -33.66 -22.27
C LYS A 165 16.71 -33.72 -20.99
N ASP A 166 17.79 -34.46 -20.99
CA ASP A 166 18.65 -34.61 -19.79
C ASP A 166 19.38 -33.32 -19.48
N GLU A 167 19.92 -32.63 -20.49
CA GLU A 167 20.56 -31.32 -20.36
C GLU A 167 19.56 -30.25 -19.93
N LEU A 168 18.32 -30.30 -20.43
CA LEU A 168 17.26 -29.40 -20.02
C LEU A 168 16.90 -29.58 -18.53
N THR A 169 16.88 -30.83 -18.06
CA THR A 169 16.64 -31.14 -16.64
C THR A 169 17.80 -30.65 -15.77
N ILE A 170 19.05 -30.90 -16.16
CA ILE A 170 20.24 -30.42 -15.45
C ILE A 170 20.25 -28.89 -15.40
N LEU A 171 19.93 -28.21 -16.49
CA LEU A 171 19.83 -26.76 -16.51
C LEU A 171 18.77 -26.26 -15.54
N LYS A 172 17.58 -26.85 -15.56
CA LYS A 172 16.48 -26.49 -14.66
C LYS A 172 16.86 -26.65 -13.18
N ASP A 173 17.48 -27.77 -12.81
CA ASP A 173 17.95 -28.03 -11.46
C ASP A 173 19.04 -27.03 -11.04
N THR A 174 19.93 -26.66 -11.97
CA THR A 174 20.93 -25.62 -11.77
C THR A 174 20.29 -24.27 -11.50
N LEU A 175 19.26 -23.88 -12.24
CA LEU A 175 18.54 -22.60 -12.03
C LEU A 175 17.78 -22.59 -10.70
N ILE A 176 17.20 -23.73 -10.31
CA ILE A 176 16.55 -23.88 -8.99
C ILE A 176 17.57 -23.69 -7.87
N GLY A 177 18.72 -24.38 -7.93
CA GLY A 177 19.80 -24.23 -6.94
C GLY A 177 20.33 -22.80 -6.85
N LYS A 178 20.52 -22.12 -7.99
CA LYS A 178 20.91 -20.70 -8.01
C LYS A 178 19.85 -19.81 -7.35
N ALA A 179 18.55 -20.05 -7.62
CA ALA A 179 17.46 -19.31 -7.00
C ALA A 179 17.42 -19.51 -5.47
N GLU A 180 17.65 -20.74 -5.00
CA GLU A 180 17.75 -21.05 -3.57
C GLU A 180 18.90 -20.33 -2.89
N MET A 181 20.09 -20.38 -3.48
CA MET A 181 21.27 -19.71 -2.95
C MET A 181 21.11 -18.18 -2.90
N GLU A 182 20.49 -17.57 -3.92
CA GLU A 182 20.24 -16.14 -3.95
C GLU A 182 19.17 -15.75 -2.94
N THR A 183 18.10 -16.54 -2.81
CA THR A 183 17.05 -16.34 -1.80
C THR A 183 17.65 -16.37 -0.39
N GLU A 184 18.47 -17.36 -0.08
CA GLU A 184 19.13 -17.47 1.25
C GLU A 184 20.00 -16.26 1.57
N ARG A 185 20.71 -15.70 0.57
CA ARG A 185 21.50 -14.47 0.75
C ARG A 185 20.65 -13.23 0.99
N ARG A 186 19.43 -13.22 0.47
CA ARG A 186 18.51 -12.08 0.51
C ARG A 186 17.35 -12.25 1.51
N LYS A 187 17.34 -13.33 2.28
CA LYS A 187 16.22 -13.66 3.20
C LYS A 187 15.92 -12.56 4.22
N ASP A 188 16.92 -11.77 4.60
CA ASP A 188 16.70 -10.69 5.56
C ASP A 188 15.92 -9.51 4.96
N GLU A 189 15.88 -9.39 3.61
CA GLU A 189 15.08 -8.36 2.93
C GLU A 189 13.56 -8.58 3.10
N VAL A 190 13.14 -9.81 3.37
CA VAL A 190 11.72 -10.19 3.48
C VAL A 190 11.26 -10.32 4.93
N LYS A 191 12.16 -10.23 5.89
CA LYS A 191 11.83 -10.26 7.32
C LYS A 191 11.32 -8.91 7.81
N PHE A 192 10.45 -8.96 8.79
CA PHE A 192 10.08 -7.78 9.54
C PHE A 192 11.20 -7.39 10.50
N THR A 193 11.47 -6.09 10.62
CA THR A 193 12.36 -5.60 11.66
C THR A 193 11.76 -5.86 13.06
N PRO A 194 12.57 -5.88 14.13
CA PRO A 194 12.06 -5.99 15.49
C PRO A 194 11.01 -4.93 15.82
N GLU A 195 11.21 -3.69 15.36
CA GLU A 195 10.26 -2.58 15.53
C GLU A 195 8.93 -2.84 14.82
N GLN A 196 8.97 -3.28 13.54
CA GLN A 196 7.76 -3.62 12.80
C GLN A 196 6.98 -4.75 13.49
N ARG A 197 7.67 -5.80 13.94
CA ARG A 197 7.02 -6.91 14.64
C ARG A 197 6.32 -6.43 15.90
N GLU A 198 6.99 -5.61 16.72
CA GLU A 198 6.40 -5.07 17.94
C GLU A 198 5.18 -4.21 17.65
N ILE A 199 5.25 -3.34 16.63
CA ILE A 199 4.12 -2.49 16.25
C ILE A 199 2.96 -3.32 15.70
N TYR A 200 3.21 -4.28 14.81
CA TYR A 200 2.15 -5.13 14.28
C TYR A 200 1.48 -6.01 15.34
N LYS A 201 2.20 -6.38 16.40
CA LYS A 201 1.68 -7.15 17.53
C LYS A 201 0.92 -6.29 18.53
N SER A 202 1.30 -5.03 18.72
CA SER A 202 0.72 -4.15 19.74
C SER A 202 -0.35 -3.20 19.20
N LYS A 203 -0.09 -2.57 18.05
CA LYS A 203 -0.98 -1.57 17.42
C LYS A 203 -1.73 -2.12 16.22
N GLY A 204 -1.15 -3.09 15.55
CA GLY A 204 -1.70 -3.64 14.31
C GLY A 204 -1.28 -2.88 13.06
N GLY A 205 -1.89 -3.28 11.95
CA GLY A 205 -1.63 -2.73 10.62
C GLY A 205 -1.95 -3.71 9.51
N VAL A 206 -1.32 -3.50 8.34
CA VAL A 206 -1.54 -4.30 7.13
C VAL A 206 -0.20 -4.68 6.47
N PRO A 207 0.54 -5.65 7.04
CA PRO A 207 1.92 -5.97 6.64
C PRO A 207 2.07 -6.43 5.19
N PHE A 208 1.00 -6.93 4.55
CA PHE A 208 1.05 -7.39 3.16
C PHE A 208 1.06 -6.25 2.13
N LEU A 209 0.82 -5.00 2.56
CA LEU A 209 0.95 -3.81 1.71
C LEU A 209 2.36 -3.19 1.78
N ASP A 210 3.22 -3.66 2.69
CA ASP A 210 4.56 -3.11 2.86
C ASP A 210 5.40 -3.26 1.59
N ASN A 211 6.06 -2.16 1.20
CA ASN A 211 6.84 -2.05 -0.03
C ASN A 211 6.02 -2.25 -1.33
N GLU A 212 4.68 -2.16 -1.23
CA GLU A 212 3.75 -2.27 -2.36
C GLU A 212 2.97 -0.98 -2.61
N TYR A 213 2.81 -0.14 -1.58
CA TYR A 213 2.14 1.15 -1.63
C TYR A 213 2.99 2.21 -0.92
N THR A 214 2.92 3.46 -1.37
CA THR A 214 3.65 4.54 -0.74
C THR A 214 2.95 4.98 0.54
N VAL A 215 3.66 4.86 1.67
CA VAL A 215 3.27 5.45 2.96
C VAL A 215 3.92 6.83 3.06
N TYR A 216 3.11 7.88 3.13
CA TYR A 216 3.62 9.27 3.10
C TYR A 216 3.16 10.12 4.27
N GLY A 217 2.57 9.51 5.29
CA GLY A 217 2.16 10.18 6.52
C GLY A 217 1.61 9.23 7.57
N GLU A 218 1.22 9.79 8.70
CA GLU A 218 0.59 9.07 9.79
C GLU A 218 -0.39 9.94 10.57
N VAL A 219 -1.45 9.33 11.08
CA VAL A 219 -2.39 9.94 12.00
C VAL A 219 -1.68 10.16 13.34
N ILE A 220 -1.64 11.40 13.82
CA ILE A 220 -1.07 11.78 15.11
C ILE A 220 -2.13 12.09 16.17
N GLU A 221 -3.35 12.48 15.75
CA GLU A 221 -4.52 12.69 16.60
C GLU A 221 -5.79 12.33 15.83
N GLY A 222 -6.84 11.85 16.51
CA GLY A 222 -8.11 11.47 15.87
C GLY A 222 -8.15 10.03 15.35
N LEU A 223 -7.31 9.13 15.89
CA LEU A 223 -7.39 7.71 15.56
C LEU A 223 -8.74 7.10 15.96
N ASP A 224 -9.37 7.61 17.02
CA ASP A 224 -10.73 7.26 17.43
C ASP A 224 -11.78 7.64 16.35
N ILE A 225 -11.56 8.72 15.61
CA ILE A 225 -12.41 9.11 14.47
C ILE A 225 -12.21 8.13 13.31
N VAL A 226 -10.95 7.73 13.02
CA VAL A 226 -10.65 6.68 12.04
C VAL A 226 -11.37 5.38 12.41
N GLU A 227 -11.35 4.98 13.68
CA GLU A 227 -12.05 3.79 14.19
C GLU A 227 -13.58 3.93 14.12
N LYS A 228 -14.14 5.12 14.35
CA LYS A 228 -15.58 5.36 14.13
C LYS A 228 -15.95 5.17 12.66
N ILE A 229 -15.13 5.69 11.73
CA ILE A 229 -15.36 5.51 10.29
C ILE A 229 -15.24 4.03 9.91
N GLU A 230 -14.23 3.33 10.41
CA GLU A 230 -14.04 1.89 10.14
C GLU A 230 -15.24 1.03 10.52
N ASN A 231 -15.96 1.41 11.57
CA ASN A 231 -17.08 0.62 12.13
C ASN A 231 -18.46 1.01 11.58
N VAL A 232 -18.55 1.88 10.58
CA VAL A 232 -19.83 2.19 9.94
C VAL A 232 -20.33 0.99 9.12
N LYS A 233 -21.65 0.91 8.94
CA LYS A 233 -22.25 -0.10 8.07
C LYS A 233 -21.96 0.21 6.61
N THR A 234 -21.59 -0.80 5.84
CA THR A 234 -21.28 -0.71 4.40
C THR A 234 -22.21 -1.60 3.58
N ASN A 235 -22.28 -1.32 2.28
CA ASN A 235 -22.94 -2.19 1.31
C ASN A 235 -21.98 -3.29 0.80
N SER A 236 -22.43 -4.11 -0.14
CA SER A 236 -21.65 -5.19 -0.74
C SER A 236 -20.39 -4.75 -1.53
N SER A 237 -20.25 -3.45 -1.80
CA SER A 237 -19.09 -2.84 -2.45
C SER A 237 -18.22 -2.05 -1.46
N ASP A 238 -18.32 -2.35 -0.17
CA ASP A 238 -17.60 -1.71 0.92
C ASP A 238 -17.86 -0.19 1.05
N ARG A 239 -18.91 0.33 0.40
CA ARG A 239 -19.29 1.74 0.51
C ARG A 239 -20.15 1.95 1.76
N PRO A 240 -19.83 2.96 2.61
CA PRO A 240 -20.68 3.34 3.73
C PRO A 240 -22.13 3.60 3.31
N LEU A 241 -23.09 3.07 4.08
CA LEU A 241 -24.52 3.29 3.82
C LEU A 241 -24.94 4.75 4.06
N GLU A 242 -24.25 5.45 4.97
CA GLU A 242 -24.35 6.87 5.20
C GLU A 242 -23.05 7.54 4.73
N ASN A 243 -23.18 8.63 3.97
CA ASN A 243 -21.99 9.30 3.44
C ASN A 243 -21.12 9.87 4.56
N ILE A 244 -19.87 9.49 4.58
CA ILE A 244 -18.84 10.07 5.45
C ILE A 244 -18.09 11.11 4.62
N VAL A 245 -18.31 12.37 4.92
CA VAL A 245 -17.80 13.51 4.12
C VAL A 245 -16.52 14.06 4.70
N ILE A 246 -15.53 14.31 3.85
CA ILE A 246 -14.38 15.17 4.14
C ILE A 246 -14.85 16.61 3.89
N THR A 247 -15.08 17.37 4.94
CA THR A 247 -15.63 18.72 4.81
C THR A 247 -14.57 19.73 4.39
N SER A 248 -13.35 19.60 4.91
CA SER A 248 -12.17 20.38 4.47
C SER A 248 -10.88 19.69 4.87
N VAL A 249 -9.77 20.09 4.24
CA VAL A 249 -8.40 19.73 4.65
C VAL A 249 -7.59 21.02 4.78
N GLU A 250 -7.09 21.29 5.97
CA GLU A 250 -6.31 22.49 6.31
C GLU A 250 -4.85 22.13 6.57
N ILE A 251 -3.95 23.05 6.23
CA ILE A 251 -2.53 22.93 6.52
C ILE A 251 -2.27 23.61 7.87
N GLY A 252 -1.76 22.87 8.83
CA GLY A 252 -1.44 23.34 10.18
C GLY A 252 -0.08 24.03 10.30
#